data_413c9c4a2dc4f03af5c25db4ffddb06c
#
_entry.id   413c9c4a2dc4f03af5c25db4ffddb06c
#
_cell.length_a   1.000
_cell.length_b   1.000
_cell.length_c   1.000
_cell.angle_alpha   90.00
_cell.angle_beta   90.00
_cell.angle_gamma   90.00
#
_symmetry.space_group_name_H-M   'P 1'
#
loop_
_entity.id
_entity.type
_entity.pdbx_description
1 polymer ?
#
loop_
_entity_poly.entity_id
_entity_poly.type
_entity_poly.pdbx_seq_one_letter_code
_entity_poly.pdbx_strand_id
1 'polypeptide(L)'
;MANERKTEAIVRSHFEQFKSLIEIEEQSSDSPKIEKLLKTASKKGVGKGRPEFIITFKNNADFLIVVECKAGISKHESETKDKFSEYAVDGVLLYSSYLSKDFDVLAIAISGETTKELKVSHFLQLKNEKNAVPKFGDKLLSANDYLEGYLKSPEKFRQDYNALLEFSRKLNETLHSYKILESHRSLLISCILIALEHKSFKKAYKEYENPKELANFLVNTVVDELRKANIQGDKLENLNIQFGFIRTDNSLSTHTGVLKSLIEDIDKNINAFIKSHEYYDVLGQLYIEFLRYANSDKGLGIVLTPPHITELFSDLAQVNKDDVIYDNCTGTGGFLISAMRRMVKDTKGDQEAILKIKETQLFGVEYQSHIFALACSNMYIHQDGKTNIINGDCFDESIIKEIKKRKPTVGFLNPPYKADKKNDTEELEFVLNNLECLEIGGTCVAIVPMQCALAQKGKIYELKKQFLSKHSLEAVLSMPNELFINSDVGVVSCVMIFTAHKPHPSLKETYFGYYKDDGFVKRKNKGRIDVFGKWETIKEKWLESFINRKAGAGFSVNKIVTAEDEWCAEAYMETDYNHLSIEDFQNEIKKYVAFGILN
;
A
#
# COMPACT_ATOMS: atom_id res chain seq x y z
N MET A 1 2.22 9.42 52.27
CA MET A 1 2.19 10.39 51.15
C MET A 1 2.59 9.69 49.89
N ALA A 2 1.85 9.84 48.83
CA ALA A 2 2.18 9.29 47.50
C ALA A 2 3.53 9.89 47.04
N ASN A 3 4.42 9.03 46.56
CA ASN A 3 5.79 9.42 46.21
C ASN A 3 6.05 9.20 44.73
N GLU A 4 6.00 10.26 43.94
CA GLU A 4 6.21 10.25 42.47
C GLU A 4 7.58 9.65 42.06
N ARG A 5 8.61 9.82 42.92
CA ARG A 5 9.95 9.23 42.70
C ARG A 5 9.97 7.70 42.60
N LYS A 6 8.98 7.02 43.20
CA LYS A 6 8.86 5.56 43.05
C LYS A 6 8.43 5.18 41.63
N THR A 7 7.46 5.91 41.08
CA THR A 7 7.01 5.74 39.69
C THR A 7 8.16 6.03 38.72
N GLU A 8 8.86 7.13 38.93
CA GLU A 8 10.04 7.51 38.13
C GLU A 8 11.14 6.43 38.18
N ALA A 9 11.41 5.86 39.37
CA ALA A 9 12.41 4.78 39.51
C ALA A 9 12.03 3.52 38.73
N ILE A 10 10.75 3.14 38.69
CA ILE A 10 10.27 2.01 37.89
C ILE A 10 10.48 2.30 36.39
N VAL A 11 10.12 3.47 35.93
CA VAL A 11 10.29 3.90 34.53
C VAL A 11 11.76 3.92 34.13
N ARG A 12 12.62 4.51 34.96
CA ARG A 12 14.07 4.55 34.72
C ARG A 12 14.63 3.15 34.61
N SER A 13 14.35 2.27 35.56
CA SER A 13 14.82 0.88 35.56
C SER A 13 14.34 0.11 34.34
N HIS A 14 13.12 0.38 33.86
CA HIS A 14 12.59 -0.24 32.66
C HIS A 14 13.37 0.17 31.39
N PHE A 15 13.58 1.47 31.17
CA PHE A 15 14.25 1.94 29.97
C PHE A 15 15.79 1.79 30.01
N GLU A 16 16.39 1.75 31.19
CA GLU A 16 17.84 1.51 31.34
C GLU A 16 18.32 0.20 30.72
N GLN A 17 17.45 -0.79 30.62
CA GLN A 17 17.74 -2.08 29.98
C GLN A 17 18.04 -1.94 28.47
N PHE A 18 17.64 -0.83 27.86
CA PHE A 18 17.72 -0.58 26.41
C PHE A 18 18.74 0.51 26.04
N LYS A 19 19.69 0.87 26.92
CA LYS A 19 20.71 1.92 26.70
C LYS A 19 21.59 1.72 25.46
N SER A 20 21.67 0.50 24.93
CA SER A 20 22.34 0.25 23.64
C SER A 20 21.61 0.91 22.46
N LEU A 21 20.29 1.06 22.53
CA LEU A 21 19.42 1.55 21.47
C LEU A 21 18.97 3.00 21.70
N ILE A 22 18.83 3.43 22.96
CA ILE A 22 18.25 4.71 23.35
C ILE A 22 19.19 5.54 24.23
N GLU A 23 18.91 6.84 24.31
CA GLU A 23 19.45 7.78 25.32
C GLU A 23 18.29 8.24 26.19
N ILE A 24 18.51 8.36 27.51
CA ILE A 24 17.51 8.72 28.50
C ILE A 24 17.95 10.01 29.17
N GLU A 25 17.14 11.04 29.07
CA GLU A 25 17.36 12.34 29.69
C GLU A 25 16.21 12.67 30.64
N GLU A 26 16.48 13.42 31.70
CA GLU A 26 15.50 13.76 32.74
C GLU A 26 15.35 15.28 32.84
N GLN A 27 14.11 15.78 32.78
CA GLN A 27 13.71 17.18 32.95
C GLN A 27 14.32 18.19 31.96
N SER A 28 15.36 17.82 31.23
CA SER A 28 16.03 18.63 30.21
C SER A 28 16.69 17.73 29.18
N SER A 29 17.03 18.27 28.02
CA SER A 29 17.71 17.53 26.95
C SER A 29 18.99 18.26 26.52
N ASP A 30 20.01 17.48 26.19
CA ASP A 30 21.26 18.00 25.58
C ASP A 30 21.03 18.44 24.11
N SER A 31 19.90 18.04 23.51
CA SER A 31 19.50 18.47 22.16
C SER A 31 19.01 19.92 22.17
N PRO A 32 19.71 20.87 21.51
CA PRO A 32 19.26 22.26 21.40
C PRO A 32 17.88 22.41 20.76
N LYS A 33 17.51 21.47 19.87
CA LYS A 33 16.24 21.45 19.16
C LYS A 33 15.09 21.10 20.11
N ILE A 34 15.27 20.09 20.96
CA ILE A 34 14.27 19.70 21.99
C ILE A 34 14.13 20.81 23.02
N GLU A 35 15.26 21.35 23.52
CA GLU A 35 15.29 22.45 24.49
C GLU A 35 14.56 23.69 24.00
N LYS A 36 14.72 24.06 22.72
CA LYS A 36 14.02 25.18 22.09
C LYS A 36 12.50 24.97 22.10
N LEU A 37 12.02 23.75 21.80
CA LEU A 37 10.60 23.42 21.79
C LEU A 37 9.99 23.45 23.19
N LEU A 38 10.73 22.98 24.20
CA LEU A 38 10.26 22.96 25.58
C LEU A 38 10.35 24.32 26.29
N LYS A 39 11.01 25.31 25.70
CA LYS A 39 11.22 26.65 26.36
C LYS A 39 9.95 27.33 26.85
N THR A 40 8.81 27.06 26.17
CA THR A 40 7.52 27.66 26.51
C THR A 40 6.45 26.62 26.89
N ALA A 41 6.84 25.36 27.11
CA ALA A 41 5.94 24.23 27.35
C ALA A 41 5.64 24.01 28.85
N SER A 42 5.56 25.07 29.65
CA SER A 42 5.31 24.96 31.09
C SER A 42 3.88 24.53 31.38
N LYS A 43 3.69 23.56 32.28
CA LYS A 43 2.40 23.14 32.83
C LYS A 43 1.67 24.27 33.59
N LYS A 44 2.36 25.35 33.96
CA LYS A 44 1.82 26.52 34.67
C LYS A 44 1.58 27.73 33.75
N GLY A 45 1.65 27.52 32.43
CA GLY A 45 1.40 28.55 31.43
C GLY A 45 2.60 29.44 31.08
N VAL A 46 3.54 29.66 31.99
CA VAL A 46 4.75 30.48 31.73
C VAL A 46 6.00 29.73 32.16
N GLY A 47 7.01 29.68 31.27
CA GLY A 47 8.32 29.08 31.54
C GLY A 47 8.59 27.77 30.76
N LYS A 48 9.72 27.14 31.10
CA LYS A 48 10.21 25.95 30.46
C LYS A 48 9.44 24.71 30.91
N GLY A 49 9.08 23.84 29.95
CA GLY A 49 8.58 22.50 30.21
C GLY A 49 9.68 21.57 30.72
N ARG A 50 9.34 20.72 31.68
CA ARG A 50 10.24 19.73 32.28
C ARG A 50 9.52 18.38 32.38
N PRO A 51 9.50 17.57 31.31
CA PRO A 51 8.97 16.21 31.39
C PRO A 51 9.87 15.36 32.30
N GLU A 52 9.33 14.35 32.95
CA GLU A 52 10.12 13.46 33.80
C GLU A 52 11.21 12.75 33.00
N PHE A 53 10.86 12.22 31.79
CA PHE A 53 11.84 11.62 30.90
C PHE A 53 11.65 12.06 29.46
N ILE A 54 12.76 12.20 28.74
CA ILE A 54 12.88 12.36 27.31
C ILE A 54 13.77 11.22 26.83
N ILE A 55 13.29 10.39 25.90
CA ILE A 55 14.02 9.22 25.41
C ILE A 55 14.16 9.37 23.90
N THR A 56 15.38 9.38 23.42
CA THR A 56 15.72 9.48 22.01
C THR A 56 16.32 8.19 21.51
N PHE A 57 16.16 7.89 20.23
CA PHE A 57 16.67 6.69 19.58
C PHE A 57 17.95 7.00 18.81
N LYS A 58 19.02 6.26 19.08
CA LYS A 58 20.34 6.46 18.44
C LYS A 58 20.31 6.30 16.92
N ASN A 59 19.42 5.43 16.43
CA ASN A 59 19.27 5.11 15.01
C ASN A 59 18.05 5.78 14.36
N ASN A 60 17.31 6.61 15.09
CA ASN A 60 16.12 7.31 14.57
C ASN A 60 15.99 8.68 15.25
N ALA A 61 16.55 9.70 14.63
CA ALA A 61 16.61 11.06 15.19
C ALA A 61 15.26 11.81 15.10
N ASP A 62 14.30 11.33 14.34
CA ASP A 62 13.01 11.99 14.13
C ASP A 62 11.92 11.51 15.09
N PHE A 63 12.17 10.42 15.83
CA PHE A 63 11.24 9.84 16.78
C PHE A 63 11.79 9.90 18.20
N LEU A 64 10.93 10.36 19.14
CA LEU A 64 11.25 10.39 20.57
C LEU A 64 10.06 9.96 21.44
N ILE A 65 10.37 9.53 22.64
CA ILE A 65 9.38 9.24 23.68
C ILE A 65 9.47 10.32 24.76
N VAL A 66 8.34 10.87 25.16
CA VAL A 66 8.24 11.75 26.33
C VAL A 66 7.40 11.06 27.39
N VAL A 67 7.82 11.11 28.65
CA VAL A 67 7.14 10.44 29.75
C VAL A 67 6.77 11.42 30.85
N GLU A 68 5.56 11.26 31.39
CA GLU A 68 5.06 11.95 32.57
C GLU A 68 4.62 10.94 33.61
N CYS A 69 5.04 11.13 34.86
CA CYS A 69 4.78 10.27 35.98
C CYS A 69 3.88 10.91 37.02
N LYS A 70 2.99 10.12 37.65
CA LYS A 70 2.23 10.50 38.85
C LYS A 70 2.18 9.33 39.85
N ALA A 71 2.30 9.63 41.15
CA ALA A 71 2.30 8.60 42.17
C ALA A 71 0.95 7.86 42.29
N GLY A 72 -0.14 8.62 42.25
CA GLY A 72 -1.48 8.04 42.44
C GLY A 72 -2.17 7.67 41.13
N ILE A 73 -2.73 6.47 41.04
CA ILE A 73 -3.51 6.03 39.87
C ILE A 73 -4.75 6.91 39.60
N SER A 74 -5.31 7.57 40.66
CA SER A 74 -6.39 8.53 40.52
C SER A 74 -5.98 9.83 39.84
N LYS A 75 -4.67 10.07 39.71
CA LYS A 75 -4.07 11.22 39.01
C LYS A 75 -3.54 10.83 37.60
N HIS A 76 -4.10 9.78 37.02
CA HIS A 76 -3.68 9.31 35.69
C HIS A 76 -4.18 10.23 34.57
N GLU A 77 -5.48 10.50 34.51
CA GLU A 77 -6.15 11.25 33.46
C GLU A 77 -7.28 12.06 34.05
N SER A 78 -7.41 13.35 33.67
CA SER A 78 -8.56 14.18 34.02
C SER A 78 -9.66 14.04 32.95
N GLU A 79 -10.89 14.42 33.33
CA GLU A 79 -12.03 14.36 32.42
C GLU A 79 -11.87 15.29 31.20
N THR A 80 -11.23 16.44 31.37
CA THR A 80 -11.07 17.49 30.35
C THR A 80 -9.70 17.49 29.67
N LYS A 81 -8.72 16.73 30.19
CA LYS A 81 -7.32 16.63 29.69
C LYS A 81 -6.57 17.97 29.66
N ASP A 82 -6.93 18.91 30.52
CA ASP A 82 -6.34 20.26 30.61
C ASP A 82 -5.66 20.56 31.93
N LYS A 83 -5.64 19.62 32.88
CA LYS A 83 -5.03 19.78 34.20
C LYS A 83 -3.58 19.31 34.21
N PHE A 84 -2.76 19.95 33.40
CA PHE A 84 -1.40 19.52 33.03
C PHE A 84 -0.45 19.27 34.21
N SER A 85 -0.60 19.95 35.33
CA SER A 85 0.26 19.80 36.52
C SER A 85 -0.18 18.64 37.42
N GLU A 86 -1.45 18.25 37.35
CA GLU A 86 -2.04 17.31 38.30
C GLU A 86 -2.14 15.87 37.76
N TYR A 87 -2.28 15.69 36.43
CA TYR A 87 -2.56 14.40 35.81
C TYR A 87 -1.47 14.03 34.81
N ALA A 88 -1.15 12.73 34.76
CA ALA A 88 -0.07 12.21 33.92
C ALA A 88 -0.40 12.37 32.42
N VAL A 89 -1.61 11.98 31.98
CA VAL A 89 -2.04 12.08 30.59
C VAL A 89 -2.06 13.54 30.13
N ASP A 90 -2.65 14.41 30.93
CA ASP A 90 -2.78 15.83 30.60
C ASP A 90 -1.38 16.46 30.41
N GLY A 91 -0.46 16.18 31.35
CA GLY A 91 0.90 16.71 31.33
C GLY A 91 1.71 16.21 30.12
N VAL A 92 1.64 14.91 29.81
CA VAL A 92 2.41 14.34 28.70
C VAL A 92 1.88 14.80 27.34
N LEU A 93 0.55 14.95 27.19
CA LEU A 93 -0.06 15.47 25.95
C LEU A 93 0.32 16.94 25.71
N LEU A 94 0.44 17.75 26.77
CA LEU A 94 0.98 19.11 26.63
C LEU A 94 2.38 19.08 26.03
N TYR A 95 3.31 18.29 26.58
CA TYR A 95 4.68 18.18 26.05
C TYR A 95 4.71 17.64 24.62
N SER A 96 3.90 16.62 24.35
CA SER A 96 3.77 16.07 22.99
C SER A 96 3.38 17.16 21.98
N SER A 97 2.43 18.04 22.31
CA SER A 97 1.96 19.11 21.42
C SER A 97 3.05 20.14 21.05
N TYR A 98 4.03 20.34 21.93
CA TYR A 98 5.18 21.21 21.66
C TYR A 98 6.27 20.49 20.86
N LEU A 99 6.58 19.24 21.24
CA LEU A 99 7.63 18.44 20.62
C LEU A 99 7.26 17.97 19.21
N SER A 100 5.96 17.73 18.96
CA SER A 100 5.46 17.32 17.64
C SER A 100 5.59 18.37 16.54
N LYS A 101 5.99 19.60 16.86
CA LYS A 101 6.35 20.59 15.83
C LYS A 101 7.56 20.19 15.00
N ASP A 102 8.45 19.38 15.57
CA ASP A 102 9.71 18.99 14.92
C ASP A 102 10.02 17.49 14.95
N PHE A 103 9.32 16.70 15.80
CA PHE A 103 9.54 15.27 15.99
C PHE A 103 8.23 14.49 15.88
N ASP A 104 8.32 13.20 15.55
CA ASP A 104 7.26 12.24 15.84
C ASP A 104 7.39 11.85 17.32
N VAL A 105 6.31 11.93 18.08
CA VAL A 105 6.35 11.83 19.54
C VAL A 105 5.45 10.71 20.04
N LEU A 106 6.01 9.79 20.81
CA LEU A 106 5.24 8.87 21.65
C LEU A 106 5.15 9.45 23.06
N ALA A 107 3.97 9.88 23.46
CA ALA A 107 3.67 10.38 24.78
C ALA A 107 3.23 9.22 25.68
N ILE A 108 3.93 8.97 26.79
CA ILE A 108 3.63 7.91 27.74
C ILE A 108 3.27 8.53 29.10
N ALA A 109 2.04 8.32 29.52
CA ALA A 109 1.57 8.68 30.85
C ALA A 109 1.62 7.49 31.78
N ILE A 110 2.21 7.62 32.96
CA ILE A 110 2.38 6.54 33.93
C ILE A 110 1.96 7.00 35.30
N SER A 111 1.14 6.20 36.00
CA SER A 111 0.77 6.45 37.39
C SER A 111 0.73 5.13 38.20
N GLY A 112 1.06 5.22 39.49
CA GLY A 112 1.16 4.08 40.39
C GLY A 112 2.56 3.93 41.00
N GLU A 113 2.64 3.45 42.24
CA GLU A 113 3.89 3.34 43.01
C GLU A 113 4.53 1.94 42.95
N THR A 114 3.86 0.95 42.39
CA THR A 114 4.34 -0.42 42.27
C THR A 114 4.11 -0.98 40.88
N THR A 115 4.95 -1.90 40.42
CA THR A 115 4.83 -2.54 39.10
C THR A 115 3.50 -3.26 38.88
N LYS A 116 2.81 -3.69 39.97
CA LYS A 116 1.52 -4.37 39.89
C LYS A 116 0.34 -3.43 39.72
N GLU A 117 0.50 -2.16 40.10
CA GLU A 117 -0.56 -1.14 40.11
C GLU A 117 -0.33 -0.04 39.07
N LEU A 118 0.65 -0.23 38.18
CA LEU A 118 0.91 0.77 37.14
C LEU A 118 -0.28 0.87 36.20
N LYS A 119 -0.74 2.11 36.01
CA LYS A 119 -1.61 2.49 34.90
C LYS A 119 -0.76 3.22 33.87
N VAL A 120 -0.80 2.72 32.64
CA VAL A 120 0.00 3.25 31.52
C VAL A 120 -0.94 3.63 30.38
N SER A 121 -0.73 4.79 29.80
CA SER A 121 -1.41 5.20 28.55
C SER A 121 -0.40 5.75 27.57
N HIS A 122 -0.59 5.39 26.32
CA HIS A 122 0.30 5.76 25.22
C HIS A 122 -0.46 6.55 24.17
N PHE A 123 0.15 7.62 23.65
CA PHE A 123 -0.40 8.44 22.60
C PHE A 123 0.68 8.76 21.57
N LEU A 124 0.45 8.40 20.32
CA LEU A 124 1.32 8.74 19.21
C LEU A 124 0.85 10.06 18.58
N GLN A 125 1.74 11.05 18.49
CA GLN A 125 1.52 12.30 17.79
C GLN A 125 2.63 12.52 16.76
N LEU A 126 2.29 12.43 15.50
CA LEU A 126 3.25 12.64 14.43
C LEU A 126 3.56 14.12 14.24
N LYS A 127 4.70 14.39 13.62
CA LYS A 127 5.16 15.73 13.34
C LYS A 127 4.12 16.56 12.59
N ASN A 128 3.84 17.76 13.13
CA ASN A 128 2.83 18.70 12.65
C ASN A 128 1.36 18.23 12.72
N GLU A 129 1.08 17.07 13.32
CA GLU A 129 -0.29 16.65 13.60
C GLU A 129 -0.84 17.40 14.82
N LYS A 130 -2.14 17.76 14.77
CA LYS A 130 -2.79 18.49 15.85
C LYS A 130 -3.15 17.63 17.05
N ASN A 131 -3.48 16.35 16.79
CA ASN A 131 -4.02 15.44 17.79
C ASN A 131 -3.10 14.23 17.97
N ALA A 132 -2.91 13.85 19.22
CA ALA A 132 -2.30 12.58 19.59
C ALA A 132 -3.37 11.48 19.57
N VAL A 133 -3.02 10.27 19.07
CA VAL A 133 -3.91 9.12 18.98
C VAL A 133 -3.46 8.03 19.96
N PRO A 134 -4.40 7.35 20.68
CA PRO A 134 -4.06 6.24 21.56
C PRO A 134 -3.39 5.08 20.79
N LYS A 135 -2.31 4.52 21.34
CA LYS A 135 -1.54 3.39 20.76
C LYS A 135 -0.93 2.51 21.86
N PHE A 136 -0.43 1.33 21.49
CA PHE A 136 0.41 0.43 22.31
C PHE A 136 -0.23 -0.16 23.57
N GLY A 137 -1.53 -0.03 23.78
CA GLY A 137 -2.23 -0.62 24.92
C GLY A 137 -1.88 0.02 26.27
N ASP A 138 -1.91 -0.77 27.35
CA ASP A 138 -1.87 -0.33 28.74
C ASP A 138 -0.64 -0.80 29.55
N LYS A 139 0.39 -1.34 28.87
CA LYS A 139 1.62 -1.85 29.51
C LYS A 139 2.85 -1.21 28.88
N LEU A 140 3.91 -1.03 29.70
CA LEU A 140 5.21 -0.64 29.17
C LEU A 140 5.77 -1.74 28.28
N LEU A 141 6.24 -1.34 27.10
CA LEU A 141 6.84 -2.20 26.09
C LEU A 141 8.37 -1.98 26.03
N SER A 142 9.09 -2.86 25.36
CA SER A 142 10.50 -2.64 25.09
C SER A 142 10.73 -1.45 24.13
N ALA A 143 11.90 -0.84 24.17
CA ALA A 143 12.24 0.24 23.23
C ALA A 143 12.18 -0.21 21.77
N ASN A 144 12.52 -1.47 21.48
CA ASN A 144 12.38 -2.05 20.15
C ASN A 144 10.90 -2.14 19.73
N ASP A 145 10.01 -2.63 20.61
CA ASP A 145 8.60 -2.76 20.27
C ASP A 145 7.95 -1.39 20.02
N TYR A 146 8.35 -0.36 20.78
CA TYR A 146 7.90 1.01 20.52
C TYR A 146 8.37 1.53 19.17
N LEU A 147 9.64 1.34 18.83
CA LEU A 147 10.20 1.78 17.55
C LEU A 147 9.55 1.03 16.37
N GLU A 148 9.45 -0.28 16.45
CA GLU A 148 8.82 -1.09 15.42
C GLU A 148 7.33 -0.76 15.26
N GLY A 149 6.60 -0.65 16.37
CA GLY A 149 5.19 -0.30 16.35
C GLY A 149 4.93 1.11 15.81
N TYR A 150 5.82 2.06 16.07
CA TYR A 150 5.79 3.38 15.44
C TYR A 150 6.04 3.30 13.93
N LEU A 151 7.12 2.65 13.49
CA LEU A 151 7.50 2.55 12.07
C LEU A 151 6.43 1.82 11.24
N LYS A 152 5.77 0.82 11.83
CA LYS A 152 4.69 0.03 11.18
C LYS A 152 3.29 0.61 11.40
N SER A 153 3.17 1.78 12.04
CA SER A 153 1.85 2.37 12.33
C SER A 153 1.17 2.90 11.07
N PRO A 154 -0.17 2.77 10.95
CA PRO A 154 -0.92 3.35 9.83
C PRO A 154 -0.76 4.87 9.72
N GLU A 155 -0.55 5.56 10.83
CA GLU A 155 -0.31 7.01 10.87
C GLU A 155 1.02 7.35 10.22
N LYS A 156 2.10 6.64 10.58
CA LYS A 156 3.43 6.82 9.99
C LYS A 156 3.42 6.48 8.51
N PHE A 157 2.81 5.37 8.14
CA PHE A 157 2.63 5.00 6.73
C PHE A 157 1.95 6.13 5.94
N ARG A 158 0.83 6.69 6.45
CA ARG A 158 0.13 7.79 5.77
C ARG A 158 0.98 9.05 5.64
N GLN A 159 1.75 9.40 6.66
CA GLN A 159 2.67 10.53 6.62
C GLN A 159 3.74 10.32 5.55
N ASP A 160 4.41 9.17 5.56
CA ASP A 160 5.48 8.83 4.62
C ASP A 160 4.95 8.70 3.19
N TYR A 161 3.77 8.12 3.02
CA TYR A 161 3.11 8.03 1.73
C TYR A 161 2.72 9.41 1.14
N ASN A 162 2.20 10.31 1.97
CA ASN A 162 1.94 11.67 1.52
C ASN A 162 3.23 12.40 1.11
N ALA A 163 4.32 12.21 1.86
CA ALA A 163 5.63 12.76 1.52
C ALA A 163 6.16 12.19 0.19
N LEU A 164 6.01 10.87 -0.01
CA LEU A 164 6.34 10.20 -1.28
C LEU A 164 5.56 10.79 -2.45
N LEU A 165 4.25 10.97 -2.32
CA LEU A 165 3.41 11.55 -3.38
C LEU A 165 3.80 12.99 -3.70
N GLU A 166 4.15 13.78 -2.69
CA GLU A 166 4.60 15.16 -2.87
C GLU A 166 5.97 15.23 -3.56
N PHE A 167 6.88 14.36 -3.15
CA PHE A 167 8.17 14.21 -3.81
C PHE A 167 8.02 13.74 -5.26
N SER A 168 7.16 12.74 -5.52
CA SER A 168 6.92 12.19 -6.87
C SER A 168 6.49 13.26 -7.88
N ARG A 169 5.66 14.22 -7.45
CA ARG A 169 5.28 15.34 -8.30
C ARG A 169 6.45 16.25 -8.64
N LYS A 170 7.22 16.65 -7.62
CA LYS A 170 8.43 17.46 -7.81
C LYS A 170 9.42 16.76 -8.73
N LEU A 171 9.59 15.45 -8.53
CA LEU A 171 10.46 14.63 -9.37
C LEU A 171 9.95 14.61 -10.82
N ASN A 172 8.65 14.45 -11.04
CA ASN A 172 8.06 14.47 -12.38
C ASN A 172 8.29 15.80 -13.08
N GLU A 173 8.10 16.94 -12.39
CA GLU A 173 8.39 18.28 -12.90
C GLU A 173 9.89 18.43 -13.22
N THR A 174 10.76 17.93 -12.37
CA THR A 174 12.22 17.93 -12.58
C THR A 174 12.59 17.12 -13.82
N LEU A 175 12.08 15.89 -13.97
CA LEU A 175 12.31 15.03 -15.12
C LEU A 175 11.77 15.66 -16.41
N HIS A 176 10.61 16.35 -16.33
CA HIS A 176 10.06 17.11 -17.45
C HIS A 176 10.98 18.25 -17.86
N SER A 177 11.51 19.02 -16.91
CA SER A 177 12.46 20.11 -17.17
C SER A 177 13.75 19.62 -17.85
N TYR A 178 14.18 18.41 -17.54
CA TYR A 178 15.31 17.73 -18.20
C TYR A 178 14.92 17.09 -19.53
N LYS A 179 13.66 17.20 -19.96
CA LYS A 179 13.14 16.61 -21.21
C LYS A 179 13.23 15.08 -21.27
N ILE A 180 13.23 14.42 -20.12
CA ILE A 180 13.15 12.96 -20.08
C ILE A 180 11.75 12.52 -20.53
N LEU A 181 11.70 11.61 -21.50
CA LEU A 181 10.45 11.08 -22.04
C LEU A 181 9.60 10.44 -20.95
N GLU A 182 8.29 10.63 -21.00
CA GLU A 182 7.36 10.12 -19.99
C GLU A 182 7.47 8.60 -19.78
N SER A 183 7.54 7.84 -20.87
CA SER A 183 7.74 6.38 -20.84
C SER A 183 9.06 5.95 -20.20
N HIS A 184 10.06 6.82 -20.15
CA HIS A 184 11.38 6.53 -19.59
C HIS A 184 11.51 6.87 -18.09
N ARG A 185 10.62 7.71 -17.54
CA ARG A 185 10.77 8.23 -16.16
C ARG A 185 10.76 7.11 -15.11
N SER A 186 9.79 6.22 -15.18
CA SER A 186 9.70 5.09 -14.23
C SER A 186 10.83 4.10 -14.42
N LEU A 187 11.27 3.85 -15.66
CA LEU A 187 12.42 3.00 -15.96
C LEU A 187 13.72 3.59 -15.39
N LEU A 188 13.93 4.91 -15.47
CA LEU A 188 15.07 5.58 -14.87
C LEU A 188 15.09 5.39 -13.35
N ILE A 189 13.96 5.60 -12.69
CA ILE A 189 13.86 5.43 -11.24
C ILE A 189 14.12 3.97 -10.85
N SER A 190 13.52 3.01 -11.55
CA SER A 190 13.74 1.59 -11.27
C SER A 190 15.20 1.18 -11.47
N CYS A 191 15.86 1.69 -12.52
CA CYS A 191 17.28 1.48 -12.77
C CYS A 191 18.14 2.01 -11.61
N ILE A 192 17.86 3.23 -11.13
CA ILE A 192 18.57 3.84 -10.00
C ILE A 192 18.35 3.02 -8.71
N LEU A 193 17.12 2.60 -8.42
CA LEU A 193 16.80 1.83 -7.23
C LEU A 193 17.52 0.47 -7.20
N ILE A 194 17.56 -0.25 -8.33
CA ILE A 194 18.32 -1.51 -8.45
C ILE A 194 19.80 -1.26 -8.19
N ALA A 195 20.39 -0.23 -8.80
CA ALA A 195 21.81 0.08 -8.62
C ALA A 195 22.15 0.47 -7.18
N LEU A 196 21.24 1.11 -6.45
CA LEU A 196 21.41 1.49 -5.05
C LEU A 196 21.46 0.29 -4.08
N GLU A 197 20.99 -0.89 -4.50
CA GLU A 197 21.18 -2.14 -3.73
C GLU A 197 22.65 -2.61 -3.79
N HIS A 198 23.41 -2.21 -4.82
CA HIS A 198 24.82 -2.55 -4.94
C HIS A 198 25.70 -1.63 -4.06
N LYS A 199 26.30 -2.20 -3.02
CA LYS A 199 27.08 -1.44 -2.01
C LYS A 199 28.22 -0.60 -2.61
N SER A 200 28.91 -1.11 -3.62
CA SER A 200 30.01 -0.37 -4.26
C SER A 200 29.50 0.79 -5.11
N PHE A 201 28.38 0.61 -5.82
CA PHE A 201 27.74 1.70 -6.56
C PHE A 201 27.32 2.82 -5.62
N LYS A 202 26.64 2.48 -4.54
CA LYS A 202 26.16 3.46 -3.53
C LYS A 202 27.28 4.30 -2.91
N LYS A 203 28.50 3.75 -2.82
CA LYS A 203 29.68 4.48 -2.33
C LYS A 203 30.37 5.31 -3.42
N ALA A 204 30.44 4.78 -4.64
CA ALA A 204 31.31 5.29 -5.69
C ALA A 204 30.66 6.27 -6.66
N TYR A 205 29.33 6.28 -6.83
CA TYR A 205 28.68 7.11 -7.85
C TYR A 205 28.97 8.61 -7.70
N LYS A 206 29.24 9.08 -6.49
CA LYS A 206 29.56 10.48 -6.20
C LYS A 206 30.92 10.92 -6.75
N GLU A 207 31.84 9.99 -6.94
CA GLU A 207 33.20 10.24 -7.40
C GLU A 207 33.28 10.45 -8.92
N TYR A 208 32.24 10.04 -9.68
CA TYR A 208 32.21 10.21 -11.13
C TYR A 208 31.98 11.66 -11.52
N GLU A 209 32.92 12.26 -12.21
CA GLU A 209 32.80 13.63 -12.74
C GLU A 209 32.19 13.66 -14.14
N ASN A 210 32.47 12.62 -14.95
CA ASN A 210 31.96 12.50 -16.30
C ASN A 210 30.53 11.89 -16.30
N PRO A 211 29.49 12.64 -16.76
CA PRO A 211 28.11 12.15 -16.76
C PRO A 211 27.92 10.87 -17.60
N LYS A 212 28.62 10.74 -18.72
CA LYS A 212 28.52 9.55 -19.58
C LYS A 212 29.10 8.31 -18.92
N GLU A 213 30.20 8.46 -18.19
CA GLU A 213 30.80 7.37 -17.43
C GLU A 213 29.88 6.94 -16.29
N LEU A 214 29.28 7.88 -15.57
CA LEU A 214 28.29 7.60 -14.54
C LEU A 214 27.06 6.87 -15.10
N ALA A 215 26.53 7.30 -16.24
CA ALA A 215 25.41 6.65 -16.90
C ALA A 215 25.73 5.20 -17.31
N ASN A 216 26.93 4.97 -17.83
CA ASN A 216 27.42 3.63 -18.14
C ASN A 216 27.61 2.78 -16.88
N PHE A 217 28.20 3.34 -15.83
CA PHE A 217 28.39 2.65 -14.55
C PHE A 217 27.06 2.25 -13.93
N LEU A 218 26.06 3.16 -13.95
CA LEU A 218 24.72 2.89 -13.47
C LEU A 218 24.09 1.67 -14.18
N VAL A 219 24.00 1.71 -15.50
CA VAL A 219 23.32 0.62 -16.25
C VAL A 219 24.10 -0.68 -16.19
N ASN A 220 25.45 -0.65 -16.22
CA ASN A 220 26.26 -1.84 -16.07
C ASN A 220 26.08 -2.49 -14.69
N THR A 221 26.04 -1.67 -13.63
CA THR A 221 25.76 -2.16 -12.27
C THR A 221 24.41 -2.87 -12.20
N VAL A 222 23.37 -2.31 -12.82
CA VAL A 222 22.03 -2.93 -12.87
C VAL A 222 22.08 -4.28 -13.59
N VAL A 223 22.72 -4.35 -14.76
CA VAL A 223 22.84 -5.61 -15.51
C VAL A 223 23.58 -6.67 -14.68
N ASP A 224 24.62 -6.28 -13.96
CA ASP A 224 25.37 -7.20 -13.10
C ASP A 224 24.57 -7.68 -11.89
N GLU A 225 23.80 -6.79 -11.25
CA GLU A 225 22.90 -7.15 -10.14
C GLU A 225 21.79 -8.11 -10.59
N LEU A 226 21.16 -7.83 -11.73
CA LEU A 226 20.12 -8.69 -12.30
C LEU A 226 20.68 -10.07 -12.69
N ARG A 227 21.93 -10.11 -13.20
CA ARG A 227 22.62 -11.39 -13.50
C ARG A 227 22.89 -12.19 -12.23
N LYS A 228 23.31 -11.55 -11.14
CA LYS A 228 23.48 -12.20 -9.82
C LYS A 228 22.17 -12.77 -9.28
N ALA A 229 21.05 -12.12 -9.58
CA ALA A 229 19.70 -12.60 -9.26
C ALA A 229 19.21 -13.69 -10.22
N ASN A 230 20.10 -14.34 -10.98
CA ASN A 230 19.79 -15.41 -11.96
C ASN A 230 18.85 -14.98 -13.11
N ILE A 231 18.74 -13.69 -13.39
CA ILE A 231 18.06 -13.19 -14.59
C ILE A 231 19.04 -13.30 -15.75
N GLN A 232 18.74 -14.15 -16.73
CA GLN A 232 19.65 -14.51 -17.82
C GLN A 232 18.93 -14.53 -19.17
N GLY A 233 19.72 -14.71 -20.26
CA GLY A 233 19.21 -14.86 -21.64
C GLY A 233 18.43 -13.64 -22.11
N ASP A 234 17.41 -13.88 -22.92
CA ASP A 234 16.59 -12.87 -23.58
C ASP A 234 15.97 -11.86 -22.59
N LYS A 235 15.69 -12.32 -21.39
CA LYS A 235 15.14 -11.48 -20.33
C LYS A 235 16.13 -10.40 -19.88
N LEU A 236 17.39 -10.78 -19.65
CA LEU A 236 18.44 -9.82 -19.28
C LEU A 236 18.75 -8.87 -20.44
N GLU A 237 18.74 -9.38 -21.67
CA GLU A 237 18.93 -8.57 -22.87
C GLU A 237 17.81 -7.54 -23.04
N ASN A 238 16.55 -7.95 -22.88
CA ASN A 238 15.42 -7.03 -22.91
C ASN A 238 15.59 -5.91 -21.86
N LEU A 239 15.90 -6.26 -20.61
CA LEU A 239 16.11 -5.27 -19.53
C LEU A 239 17.26 -4.30 -19.85
N ASN A 240 18.38 -4.80 -20.40
CA ASN A 240 19.49 -3.95 -20.82
C ASN A 240 19.10 -2.99 -21.96
N ILE A 241 18.26 -3.43 -22.89
CA ILE A 241 17.71 -2.56 -23.95
C ILE A 241 16.81 -1.49 -23.33
N GLN A 242 15.88 -1.88 -22.44
CA GLN A 242 14.95 -0.93 -21.80
C GLN A 242 15.67 0.14 -20.96
N PHE A 243 16.78 -0.18 -20.30
CA PHE A 243 17.59 0.78 -19.56
C PHE A 243 18.63 1.53 -20.43
N GLY A 244 18.85 1.07 -21.68
CA GLY A 244 19.89 1.59 -22.56
C GLY A 244 19.80 3.08 -22.88
N PHE A 245 18.57 3.64 -22.86
CA PHE A 245 18.37 5.08 -23.11
C PHE A 245 19.16 5.96 -22.13
N ILE A 246 19.42 5.51 -20.90
CA ILE A 246 20.15 6.28 -19.88
C ILE A 246 21.56 6.63 -20.37
N ARG A 247 22.20 5.75 -21.17
CA ARG A 247 23.53 5.96 -21.74
C ARG A 247 23.55 7.01 -22.87
N THR A 248 22.41 7.22 -23.51
CA THR A 248 22.29 8.03 -24.73
C THR A 248 21.44 9.28 -24.56
N ASP A 249 20.63 9.36 -23.50
CA ASP A 249 19.82 10.54 -23.19
C ASP A 249 20.73 11.75 -22.96
N ASN A 250 20.43 12.85 -23.67
CA ASN A 250 21.29 14.03 -23.66
C ASN A 250 21.39 14.67 -22.27
N SER A 251 20.31 14.73 -21.52
CA SER A 251 20.31 15.36 -20.18
C SER A 251 21.05 14.51 -19.15
N LEU A 252 20.95 13.18 -19.23
CA LEU A 252 21.55 12.26 -18.27
C LEU A 252 23.05 12.02 -18.55
N SER A 253 23.46 11.99 -19.83
CA SER A 253 24.81 11.60 -20.26
C SER A 253 25.75 12.76 -20.56
N THR A 254 25.23 14.01 -20.65
CA THR A 254 26.07 15.16 -21.02
C THR A 254 26.05 16.29 -19.99
N HIS A 255 25.04 16.39 -19.13
CA HIS A 255 24.95 17.46 -18.15
C HIS A 255 25.49 17.02 -16.79
N THR A 256 26.56 17.67 -16.33
CA THR A 256 27.19 17.40 -15.04
C THR A 256 26.21 17.63 -13.90
N GLY A 257 26.14 16.68 -12.99
CA GLY A 257 25.35 16.77 -11.77
C GLY A 257 23.88 16.31 -11.87
N VAL A 258 23.26 16.29 -13.08
CA VAL A 258 21.84 15.89 -13.24
C VAL A 258 21.60 14.49 -12.71
N LEU A 259 22.35 13.50 -13.21
CA LEU A 259 22.17 12.11 -12.81
C LEU A 259 22.57 11.89 -11.34
N LYS A 260 23.61 12.56 -10.84
CA LYS A 260 23.99 12.51 -9.41
C LYS A 260 22.88 13.01 -8.50
N SER A 261 22.31 14.18 -8.80
CA SER A 261 21.22 14.76 -8.04
C SER A 261 19.99 13.85 -8.03
N LEU A 262 19.64 13.26 -9.18
CA LEU A 262 18.53 12.31 -9.26
C LEU A 262 18.77 11.07 -8.41
N ILE A 263 20.00 10.51 -8.42
CA ILE A 263 20.35 9.35 -7.58
C ILE A 263 20.22 9.70 -6.09
N GLU A 264 20.73 10.87 -5.66
CA GLU A 264 20.63 11.32 -4.26
C GLU A 264 19.18 11.53 -3.82
N ASP A 265 18.38 12.20 -4.65
CA ASP A 265 16.98 12.49 -4.35
C ASP A 265 16.14 11.20 -4.28
N ILE A 266 16.38 10.25 -5.17
CA ILE A 266 15.70 8.95 -5.21
C ILE A 266 16.12 8.09 -4.00
N ASP A 267 17.43 8.05 -3.65
CA ASP A 267 17.89 7.31 -2.46
C ASP A 267 17.25 7.86 -1.18
N LYS A 268 17.18 9.18 -1.04
CA LYS A 268 16.65 9.84 0.15
C LYS A 268 15.14 9.70 0.32
N ASN A 269 14.37 9.78 -0.75
CA ASN A 269 12.91 9.90 -0.66
C ASN A 269 12.17 8.63 -1.06
N ILE A 270 12.62 7.91 -2.09
CA ILE A 270 11.95 6.71 -2.60
C ILE A 270 12.54 5.46 -1.96
N ASN A 271 13.87 5.29 -2.02
CA ASN A 271 14.55 4.12 -1.46
C ASN A 271 14.37 4.03 0.06
N ALA A 272 14.40 5.18 0.76
CA ALA A 272 14.09 5.24 2.19
C ALA A 272 12.66 4.78 2.50
N PHE A 273 11.68 5.19 1.69
CA PHE A 273 10.29 4.75 1.83
C PHE A 273 10.17 3.22 1.62
N ILE A 274 10.78 2.68 0.56
CA ILE A 274 10.76 1.23 0.27
C ILE A 274 11.33 0.43 1.44
N LYS A 275 12.42 0.89 2.04
CA LYS A 275 13.05 0.22 3.19
C LYS A 275 12.24 0.30 4.48
N SER A 276 11.44 1.35 4.64
CA SER A 276 10.56 1.51 5.81
C SER A 276 9.24 0.77 5.65
N HIS A 277 8.76 0.59 4.42
CA HIS A 277 7.46 0.02 4.08
C HIS A 277 7.63 -1.12 3.07
N GLU A 278 8.14 -2.24 3.56
CA GLU A 278 8.37 -3.45 2.75
C GLU A 278 7.09 -3.93 2.05
N TYR A 279 7.25 -4.47 0.84
CA TYR A 279 6.17 -5.05 0.03
C TYR A 279 5.04 -4.06 -0.32
N TYR A 280 5.36 -2.80 -0.53
CA TYR A 280 4.45 -1.82 -1.09
C TYR A 280 4.84 -1.51 -2.55
N ASP A 281 3.88 -1.55 -3.48
CA ASP A 281 4.13 -1.28 -4.92
C ASP A 281 4.43 0.21 -5.17
N VAL A 282 5.65 0.63 -4.83
CA VAL A 282 6.10 2.02 -5.02
C VAL A 282 6.26 2.35 -6.50
N LEU A 283 6.79 1.44 -7.31
CA LEU A 283 7.01 1.71 -8.74
C LEU A 283 5.70 1.87 -9.50
N GLY A 284 4.69 1.05 -9.18
CA GLY A 284 3.35 1.22 -9.74
C GLY A 284 2.72 2.56 -9.36
N GLN A 285 2.89 3.00 -8.10
CA GLN A 285 2.40 4.31 -7.67
C GLN A 285 3.11 5.48 -8.39
N LEU A 286 4.41 5.42 -8.54
CA LEU A 286 5.18 6.41 -9.29
C LEU A 286 4.76 6.44 -10.77
N TYR A 287 4.54 5.28 -11.37
CA TYR A 287 4.06 5.18 -12.74
C TYR A 287 2.69 5.84 -12.91
N ILE A 288 1.73 5.58 -12.01
CA ILE A 288 0.41 6.25 -11.98
C ILE A 288 0.58 7.78 -11.87
N GLU A 289 1.43 8.26 -10.96
CA GLU A 289 1.65 9.70 -10.78
C GLU A 289 2.23 10.35 -12.04
N PHE A 290 3.12 9.67 -12.75
CA PHE A 290 3.70 10.20 -13.99
C PHE A 290 2.72 10.20 -15.16
N LEU A 291 1.89 9.16 -15.27
CA LEU A 291 0.84 9.09 -16.30
C LEU A 291 -0.24 10.18 -16.16
N ARG A 292 -0.56 10.62 -14.95
CA ARG A 292 -1.53 11.71 -14.72
C ARG A 292 -1.17 13.01 -15.46
N TYR A 293 0.10 13.24 -15.67
CA TYR A 293 0.61 14.46 -16.31
C TYR A 293 1.01 14.23 -17.76
N ALA A 294 0.89 12.98 -18.24
CA ALA A 294 1.18 12.64 -19.64
C ALA A 294 0.05 13.09 -20.56
N ASN A 295 0.35 13.94 -21.49
CA ASN A 295 -0.63 14.39 -22.49
C ASN A 295 -0.75 13.45 -23.71
N SER A 296 0.15 12.48 -23.87
CA SER A 296 0.36 11.74 -25.12
C SER A 296 -0.05 10.27 -25.09
N ASP A 297 -0.12 9.61 -23.93
CA ASP A 297 -0.25 8.15 -23.86
C ASP A 297 -1.65 7.63 -23.46
N LYS A 298 -2.71 8.41 -23.72
CA LYS A 298 -4.11 8.00 -23.47
C LYS A 298 -4.56 6.74 -24.25
N GLY A 299 -3.72 6.19 -25.09
CA GLY A 299 -4.01 5.03 -25.95
C GLY A 299 -3.49 3.68 -25.48
N LEU A 300 -2.73 3.59 -24.38
CA LEU A 300 -2.05 2.34 -24.01
C LEU A 300 -2.93 1.34 -23.25
N GLY A 301 -4.15 1.68 -22.84
CA GLY A 301 -5.06 0.76 -22.15
C GLY A 301 -4.58 0.25 -20.79
N ILE A 302 -3.48 0.80 -20.27
CA ILE A 302 -2.90 0.35 -19.00
C ILE A 302 -3.67 0.96 -17.83
N VAL A 303 -4.33 0.11 -17.07
CA VAL A 303 -5.08 0.47 -15.87
C VAL A 303 -4.41 -0.19 -14.67
N LEU A 304 -3.64 0.58 -13.91
CA LEU A 304 -2.99 0.05 -12.72
C LEU A 304 -3.97 -0.03 -11.54
N THR A 305 -3.93 -1.17 -10.86
CA THR A 305 -4.79 -1.44 -9.71
C THR A 305 -4.28 -0.69 -8.47
N PRO A 306 -5.14 0.06 -7.77
CA PRO A 306 -4.73 0.71 -6.52
C PRO A 306 -4.24 -0.30 -5.48
N PRO A 307 -3.21 0.03 -4.67
CA PRO A 307 -2.60 -0.91 -3.72
C PRO A 307 -3.56 -1.51 -2.70
N HIS A 308 -4.53 -0.75 -2.21
CA HIS A 308 -5.53 -1.25 -1.29
C HIS A 308 -6.44 -2.33 -1.91
N ILE A 309 -6.60 -2.32 -3.25
CA ILE A 309 -7.33 -3.36 -3.98
C ILE A 309 -6.46 -4.58 -4.22
N THR A 310 -5.15 -4.41 -4.51
CA THR A 310 -4.25 -5.57 -4.65
C THR A 310 -4.11 -6.32 -3.32
N GLU A 311 -4.12 -5.63 -2.19
CA GLU A 311 -4.19 -6.23 -0.85
C GLU A 311 -5.52 -6.97 -0.63
N LEU A 312 -6.65 -6.32 -0.99
CA LEU A 312 -7.99 -6.93 -0.87
C LEU A 312 -8.08 -8.26 -1.65
N PHE A 313 -7.48 -8.36 -2.83
CA PHE A 313 -7.45 -9.60 -3.61
C PHE A 313 -6.79 -10.75 -2.85
N SER A 314 -5.66 -10.49 -2.22
CA SER A 314 -4.96 -11.48 -1.39
C SER A 314 -5.80 -11.92 -0.19
N ASP A 315 -6.58 -10.98 0.39
CA ASP A 315 -7.48 -11.27 1.50
C ASP A 315 -8.72 -12.06 1.05
N LEU A 316 -9.34 -11.69 -0.09
CA LEU A 316 -10.49 -12.39 -0.68
C LEU A 316 -10.14 -13.83 -1.09
N ALA A 317 -8.96 -14.04 -1.66
CA ALA A 317 -8.46 -15.37 -2.01
C ALA A 317 -7.95 -16.16 -0.79
N GLN A 318 -7.87 -15.54 0.39
CA GLN A 318 -7.31 -16.12 1.61
C GLN A 318 -5.90 -16.70 1.40
N VAL A 319 -5.08 -15.99 0.62
CA VAL A 319 -3.71 -16.41 0.27
C VAL A 319 -2.92 -16.80 1.50
N ASN A 320 -2.23 -17.91 1.46
CA ASN A 320 -1.36 -18.44 2.49
C ASN A 320 0.02 -18.85 1.95
N LYS A 321 0.96 -19.18 2.81
CA LYS A 321 2.36 -19.46 2.47
C LYS A 321 2.58 -20.65 1.51
N ASP A 322 1.59 -21.52 1.35
CA ASP A 322 1.69 -22.72 0.51
C ASP A 322 1.11 -22.53 -0.90
N ASP A 323 0.45 -21.38 -1.16
CA ASP A 323 -0.13 -21.07 -2.45
C ASP A 323 0.93 -20.76 -3.51
N VAL A 324 0.56 -20.98 -4.77
CA VAL A 324 1.30 -20.57 -5.96
C VAL A 324 0.45 -19.54 -6.71
N ILE A 325 0.96 -18.34 -6.87
CA ILE A 325 0.23 -17.18 -7.40
C ILE A 325 0.56 -16.99 -8.88
N TYR A 326 -0.46 -16.75 -9.69
CA TYR A 326 -0.34 -16.45 -11.11
C TYR A 326 -1.11 -15.20 -11.51
N ASP A 327 -0.44 -14.26 -12.17
CA ASP A 327 -1.03 -13.06 -12.75
C ASP A 327 -0.73 -12.99 -14.25
N ASN A 328 -1.73 -13.21 -15.09
CA ASN A 328 -1.56 -13.23 -16.55
C ASN A 328 -1.63 -11.84 -17.20
N CYS A 329 -1.80 -10.78 -16.41
CA CYS A 329 -1.80 -9.38 -16.84
C CYS A 329 -1.01 -8.54 -15.82
N THR A 330 0.25 -8.91 -15.60
CA THR A 330 1.05 -8.55 -14.42
C THR A 330 1.18 -7.04 -14.19
N GLY A 331 1.17 -6.23 -15.24
CA GLY A 331 1.43 -4.80 -15.11
C GLY A 331 2.78 -4.56 -14.41
N THR A 332 2.80 -3.76 -13.35
CA THR A 332 3.99 -3.49 -12.54
C THR A 332 4.26 -4.56 -11.45
N GLY A 333 3.45 -5.61 -11.36
CA GLY A 333 3.60 -6.67 -10.36
C GLY A 333 2.87 -6.44 -9.04
N GLY A 334 1.96 -5.46 -8.97
CA GLY A 334 1.29 -5.06 -7.74
C GLY A 334 0.55 -6.19 -7.02
N PHE A 335 -0.15 -7.08 -7.74
CA PHE A 335 -0.80 -8.25 -7.16
C PHE A 335 0.20 -9.26 -6.59
N LEU A 336 1.30 -9.51 -7.29
CA LEU A 336 2.34 -10.44 -6.84
C LEU A 336 3.04 -9.93 -5.57
N ILE A 337 3.30 -8.62 -5.48
CA ILE A 337 3.91 -8.00 -4.30
C ILE A 337 2.95 -8.09 -3.10
N SER A 338 1.67 -7.80 -3.29
CA SER A 338 0.65 -7.90 -2.23
C SER A 338 0.49 -9.34 -1.75
N ALA A 339 0.49 -10.31 -2.66
CA ALA A 339 0.46 -11.74 -2.32
C ALA A 339 1.73 -12.15 -1.55
N MET A 340 2.91 -11.75 -2.02
CA MET A 340 4.19 -12.02 -1.37
C MET A 340 4.20 -11.52 0.07
N ARG A 341 3.72 -10.28 0.30
CA ARG A 341 3.60 -9.70 1.65
C ARG A 341 2.77 -10.59 2.59
N ARG A 342 1.61 -11.06 2.12
CA ARG A 342 0.72 -11.91 2.89
C ARG A 342 1.33 -13.29 3.17
N MET A 343 1.89 -13.92 2.14
CA MET A 343 2.55 -15.22 2.24
C MET A 343 3.74 -15.18 3.21
N VAL A 344 4.63 -14.18 3.07
CA VAL A 344 5.78 -13.99 3.97
C VAL A 344 5.32 -13.77 5.42
N LYS A 345 4.27 -12.98 5.64
CA LYS A 345 3.70 -12.79 6.99
C LYS A 345 3.20 -14.12 7.58
N ASP A 346 2.61 -15.00 6.77
CA ASP A 346 2.09 -16.31 7.21
C ASP A 346 3.21 -17.30 7.57
N THR A 347 4.43 -17.13 7.06
CA THR A 347 5.59 -17.96 7.44
C THR A 347 6.04 -17.77 8.88
N LYS A 348 5.62 -16.68 9.54
CA LYS A 348 6.03 -16.30 10.91
C LYS A 348 7.55 -16.23 11.10
N GLY A 349 8.27 -15.88 10.03
CA GLY A 349 9.72 -15.68 10.03
C GLY A 349 10.55 -16.91 9.62
N ASP A 350 9.93 -17.97 9.14
CA ASP A 350 10.62 -19.13 8.58
C ASP A 350 11.35 -18.75 7.29
N GLN A 351 12.69 -18.69 7.35
CA GLN A 351 13.55 -18.22 6.27
C GLN A 351 13.53 -19.15 5.04
N GLU A 352 13.40 -20.45 5.24
CA GLU A 352 13.33 -21.42 4.14
C GLU A 352 12.00 -21.27 3.38
N ALA A 353 10.89 -21.13 4.10
CA ALA A 353 9.59 -20.84 3.51
C ALA A 353 9.57 -19.48 2.78
N ILE A 354 10.18 -18.43 3.35
CA ILE A 354 10.31 -17.11 2.70
C ILE A 354 11.08 -17.22 1.38
N LEU A 355 12.20 -17.92 1.39
CA LEU A 355 13.01 -18.11 0.18
C LEU A 355 12.23 -18.89 -0.90
N LYS A 356 11.54 -19.96 -0.52
CA LYS A 356 10.68 -20.73 -1.41
C LYS A 356 9.60 -19.89 -2.07
N ILE A 357 8.88 -19.05 -1.27
CA ILE A 357 7.87 -18.13 -1.78
C ILE A 357 8.47 -17.25 -2.88
N LYS A 358 9.55 -16.57 -2.55
CA LYS A 358 10.22 -15.61 -3.44
C LYS A 358 10.78 -16.25 -4.70
N GLU A 359 11.28 -17.47 -4.63
CA GLU A 359 11.92 -18.11 -5.78
C GLU A 359 10.97 -18.93 -6.68
N THR A 360 9.86 -19.46 -6.12
CA THR A 360 9.12 -20.52 -6.80
C THR A 360 7.59 -20.43 -6.75
N GLN A 361 7.02 -19.43 -6.09
CA GLN A 361 5.58 -19.39 -5.87
C GLN A 361 4.87 -18.15 -6.46
N LEU A 362 5.60 -17.24 -7.12
CA LEU A 362 5.05 -16.00 -7.69
C LEU A 362 5.36 -15.97 -9.20
N PHE A 363 4.35 -15.96 -10.05
CA PHE A 363 4.50 -16.00 -11.51
C PHE A 363 3.65 -14.94 -12.19
N GLY A 364 4.19 -14.33 -13.25
CA GLY A 364 3.48 -13.34 -14.02
C GLY A 364 3.77 -13.38 -15.51
N VAL A 365 2.84 -12.86 -16.32
CA VAL A 365 3.02 -12.64 -17.75
C VAL A 365 2.68 -11.19 -18.07
N GLU A 366 3.60 -10.49 -18.75
CA GLU A 366 3.39 -9.10 -19.20
C GLU A 366 3.77 -8.97 -20.69
N TYR A 367 2.84 -8.45 -21.45
CA TYR A 367 2.99 -8.32 -22.89
C TYR A 367 3.93 -7.16 -23.28
N GLN A 368 3.80 -6.02 -22.62
CA GLN A 368 4.55 -4.81 -22.98
C GLN A 368 5.94 -4.81 -22.36
N SER A 369 6.99 -4.80 -23.19
CA SER A 369 8.38 -4.95 -22.76
C SER A 369 8.84 -3.88 -21.74
N HIS A 370 8.36 -2.63 -21.84
CA HIS A 370 8.74 -1.58 -20.88
C HIS A 370 8.02 -1.78 -19.52
N ILE A 371 6.78 -2.27 -19.52
CA ILE A 371 6.06 -2.61 -18.27
C ILE A 371 6.64 -3.89 -17.66
N PHE A 372 6.96 -4.88 -18.48
CA PHE A 372 7.73 -6.06 -18.06
C PHE A 372 9.03 -5.68 -17.33
N ALA A 373 9.78 -4.69 -17.86
CA ALA A 373 10.99 -4.20 -17.20
C ALA A 373 10.69 -3.56 -15.83
N LEU A 374 9.58 -2.82 -15.72
CA LEU A 374 9.12 -2.28 -14.44
C LEU A 374 8.71 -3.38 -13.47
N ALA A 375 7.96 -4.40 -13.92
CA ALA A 375 7.58 -5.54 -13.11
C ALA A 375 8.81 -6.30 -12.57
N CYS A 376 9.77 -6.61 -13.44
CA CYS A 376 11.01 -7.25 -13.05
C CYS A 376 11.79 -6.41 -12.01
N SER A 377 11.87 -5.11 -12.22
CA SER A 377 12.54 -4.19 -11.30
C SER A 377 11.84 -4.14 -9.94
N ASN A 378 10.52 -4.09 -9.95
CA ASN A 378 9.71 -4.03 -8.74
C ASN A 378 9.85 -5.30 -7.91
N MET A 379 9.75 -6.47 -8.56
CA MET A 379 9.99 -7.76 -7.91
C MET A 379 11.41 -7.85 -7.34
N TYR A 380 12.42 -7.43 -8.11
CA TYR A 380 13.81 -7.41 -7.65
C TYR A 380 14.02 -6.55 -6.40
N ILE A 381 13.46 -5.33 -6.39
CA ILE A 381 13.56 -4.38 -5.25
C ILE A 381 12.94 -4.98 -3.98
N HIS A 382 11.88 -5.77 -4.12
CA HIS A 382 11.26 -6.52 -3.02
C HIS A 382 11.93 -7.87 -2.74
N GLN A 383 13.13 -8.08 -3.31
CA GLN A 383 13.97 -9.26 -3.07
C GLN A 383 13.31 -10.58 -3.51
N ASP A 384 12.48 -10.56 -4.56
CA ASP A 384 12.05 -11.75 -5.26
C ASP A 384 13.24 -12.30 -6.07
N GLY A 385 13.86 -13.37 -5.56
CA GLY A 385 15.20 -13.81 -5.96
C GLY A 385 15.36 -14.26 -7.41
N LYS A 386 14.27 -14.51 -8.16
CA LYS A 386 14.34 -15.03 -9.55
C LYS A 386 13.47 -14.27 -10.55
N THR A 387 12.61 -13.38 -10.07
CA THR A 387 11.66 -12.63 -10.90
C THR A 387 11.01 -13.52 -11.97
N ASN A 388 10.04 -14.33 -11.58
CA ASN A 388 9.37 -15.28 -12.49
C ASN A 388 8.30 -14.59 -13.36
N ILE A 389 8.64 -13.43 -13.94
CA ILE A 389 7.80 -12.74 -14.93
C ILE A 389 8.25 -13.15 -16.33
N ILE A 390 7.31 -13.42 -17.21
CA ILE A 390 7.53 -13.74 -18.61
C ILE A 390 7.11 -12.54 -19.46
N ASN A 391 7.97 -12.09 -20.38
CA ASN A 391 7.58 -11.11 -21.39
C ASN A 391 6.97 -11.85 -22.58
N GLY A 392 5.67 -11.71 -22.79
CA GLY A 392 4.97 -12.43 -23.85
C GLY A 392 3.45 -12.31 -23.79
N ASP A 393 2.79 -12.96 -24.71
CA ASP A 393 1.34 -13.04 -24.76
C ASP A 393 0.83 -14.19 -23.86
N CYS A 394 -0.03 -13.90 -22.91
CA CYS A 394 -0.61 -14.91 -22.02
C CYS A 394 -1.46 -15.97 -22.76
N PHE A 395 -1.86 -15.70 -23.99
CA PHE A 395 -2.57 -16.65 -24.85
C PHE A 395 -1.63 -17.59 -25.64
N ASP A 396 -0.30 -17.38 -25.58
CA ASP A 396 0.65 -18.28 -26.23
C ASP A 396 0.63 -19.65 -25.55
N GLU A 397 0.44 -20.69 -26.37
CA GLU A 397 0.38 -22.07 -25.87
C GLU A 397 1.66 -22.52 -25.15
N SER A 398 2.83 -22.02 -25.54
CA SER A 398 4.10 -22.33 -24.89
C SER A 398 4.15 -21.78 -23.49
N ILE A 399 3.69 -20.53 -23.29
CA ILE A 399 3.58 -19.86 -21.99
C ILE A 399 2.54 -20.57 -21.12
N ILE A 400 1.35 -20.85 -21.65
CA ILE A 400 0.30 -21.60 -20.93
C ILE A 400 0.84 -22.96 -20.42
N LYS A 401 1.57 -23.70 -21.26
CA LYS A 401 2.18 -24.98 -20.88
C LYS A 401 3.24 -24.83 -19.79
N GLU A 402 4.02 -23.75 -19.85
CA GLU A 402 5.01 -23.46 -18.80
C GLU A 402 4.34 -23.13 -17.46
N ILE A 403 3.33 -22.24 -17.46
CA ILE A 403 2.59 -21.87 -16.26
C ILE A 403 1.89 -23.08 -15.64
N LYS A 404 1.22 -23.91 -16.42
CA LYS A 404 0.56 -25.15 -15.91
C LYS A 404 1.53 -26.10 -15.20
N LYS A 405 2.79 -26.17 -15.60
CA LYS A 405 3.81 -26.97 -14.88
C LYS A 405 4.12 -26.43 -13.48
N ARG A 406 3.88 -25.13 -13.23
CA ARG A 406 4.08 -24.50 -11.93
C ARG A 406 2.93 -24.74 -10.95
N LYS A 407 1.80 -25.28 -11.44
CA LYS A 407 0.61 -25.66 -10.67
C LYS A 407 0.04 -24.49 -9.83
N PRO A 408 -0.29 -23.35 -10.43
CA PRO A 408 -0.81 -22.23 -9.67
C PRO A 408 -2.13 -22.57 -8.99
N THR A 409 -2.28 -22.15 -7.72
CA THR A 409 -3.47 -22.36 -6.91
C THR A 409 -4.34 -21.12 -6.83
N VAL A 410 -3.74 -19.94 -7.02
CA VAL A 410 -4.44 -18.65 -6.98
C VAL A 410 -4.08 -17.83 -8.22
N GLY A 411 -5.10 -17.34 -8.89
CA GLY A 411 -4.99 -16.44 -10.03
C GLY A 411 -5.47 -15.04 -9.69
N PHE A 412 -4.69 -14.03 -10.06
CA PHE A 412 -5.07 -12.63 -9.98
C PHE A 412 -4.96 -11.98 -11.35
N LEU A 413 -5.85 -11.02 -11.64
CA LEU A 413 -5.68 -10.18 -12.82
C LEU A 413 -6.54 -8.91 -12.77
N ASN A 414 -6.02 -7.88 -13.41
CA ASN A 414 -6.72 -6.72 -13.92
C ASN A 414 -6.39 -6.66 -15.43
N PRO A 415 -7.23 -7.23 -16.31
CA PRO A 415 -6.94 -7.30 -17.74
C PRO A 415 -6.96 -5.91 -18.38
N PRO A 416 -6.32 -5.72 -19.54
CA PRO A 416 -6.44 -4.49 -20.30
C PRO A 416 -7.90 -4.25 -20.66
N TYR A 417 -8.40 -3.03 -20.42
CA TYR A 417 -9.78 -2.69 -20.74
C TYR A 417 -9.91 -2.38 -22.23
N LYS A 418 -10.91 -2.98 -22.83
CA LYS A 418 -11.17 -2.93 -24.26
C LYS A 418 -11.42 -1.50 -24.75
N ALA A 419 -10.55 -0.98 -25.59
CA ALA A 419 -10.68 0.32 -26.23
C ALA A 419 -11.42 0.22 -27.58
N ASP A 420 -11.03 -0.73 -28.43
CA ASP A 420 -11.72 -1.04 -29.69
C ASP A 420 -12.70 -2.19 -29.51
N LYS A 421 -14.01 -1.85 -29.60
CA LYS A 421 -15.09 -2.82 -29.43
C LYS A 421 -15.10 -3.99 -30.43
N LYS A 422 -14.40 -3.87 -31.55
CA LYS A 422 -14.42 -4.89 -32.62
C LYS A 422 -13.19 -5.78 -32.63
N ASN A 423 -12.02 -5.20 -32.32
CA ASN A 423 -10.75 -5.87 -32.55
C ASN A 423 -10.06 -6.33 -31.25
N ASP A 424 -10.32 -5.66 -30.12
CA ASP A 424 -9.70 -6.02 -28.85
C ASP A 424 -10.32 -7.30 -28.25
N THR A 425 -9.48 -8.07 -27.56
CA THR A 425 -9.89 -9.24 -26.78
C THR A 425 -10.81 -8.83 -25.64
N GLU A 426 -11.87 -9.60 -25.37
CA GLU A 426 -12.76 -9.34 -24.23
C GLU A 426 -12.05 -9.57 -22.90
N GLU A 427 -12.30 -8.75 -21.91
CA GLU A 427 -11.69 -8.87 -20.57
C GLU A 427 -11.95 -10.25 -19.95
N LEU A 428 -13.13 -10.83 -20.18
CA LEU A 428 -13.46 -12.18 -19.72
C LEU A 428 -12.64 -13.30 -20.39
N GLU A 429 -12.07 -13.09 -21.56
CA GLU A 429 -11.17 -14.08 -22.19
C GLU A 429 -9.87 -14.19 -21.39
N PHE A 430 -9.33 -13.07 -20.88
CA PHE A 430 -8.17 -13.08 -19.97
C PHE A 430 -8.48 -13.80 -18.66
N VAL A 431 -9.69 -13.61 -18.10
CA VAL A 431 -10.13 -14.31 -16.90
C VAL A 431 -10.22 -15.82 -17.16
N LEU A 432 -10.76 -16.23 -18.31
CA LEU A 432 -10.84 -17.63 -18.69
C LEU A 432 -9.43 -18.22 -18.87
N ASN A 433 -8.52 -17.51 -19.55
CA ASN A 433 -7.12 -17.92 -19.72
C ASN A 433 -6.43 -18.12 -18.36
N ASN A 434 -6.63 -17.22 -17.40
CA ASN A 434 -6.10 -17.36 -16.05
C ASN A 434 -6.62 -18.64 -15.37
N LEU A 435 -7.94 -18.82 -15.34
CA LEU A 435 -8.60 -20.00 -14.75
C LEU A 435 -8.14 -21.32 -15.37
N GLU A 436 -7.90 -21.34 -16.68
CA GLU A 436 -7.42 -22.53 -17.39
C GLU A 436 -5.99 -22.95 -16.98
N CYS A 437 -5.21 -22.03 -16.45
CA CYS A 437 -3.86 -22.30 -15.95
C CYS A 437 -3.84 -22.81 -14.50
N LEU A 438 -4.91 -22.61 -13.73
CA LEU A 438 -4.96 -22.97 -12.31
C LEU A 438 -5.14 -24.48 -12.09
N GLU A 439 -4.72 -24.95 -10.92
CA GLU A 439 -5.05 -26.28 -10.42
C GLU A 439 -6.57 -26.43 -10.16
N ILE A 440 -7.07 -27.66 -10.15
CA ILE A 440 -8.49 -27.94 -9.85
C ILE A 440 -8.84 -27.46 -8.46
N GLY A 441 -9.84 -26.58 -8.36
CA GLY A 441 -10.26 -25.97 -7.10
C GLY A 441 -9.47 -24.71 -6.74
N GLY A 442 -8.54 -24.27 -7.59
CA GLY A 442 -7.83 -22.99 -7.41
C GLY A 442 -8.79 -21.80 -7.46
N THR A 443 -8.40 -20.71 -6.84
CA THR A 443 -9.20 -19.48 -6.73
C THR A 443 -8.70 -18.44 -7.73
N CYS A 444 -9.60 -17.90 -8.56
CA CYS A 444 -9.30 -16.74 -9.42
C CYS A 444 -10.06 -15.52 -8.91
N VAL A 445 -9.36 -14.40 -8.73
CA VAL A 445 -9.95 -13.09 -8.40
C VAL A 445 -9.57 -12.11 -9.51
N ALA A 446 -10.57 -11.59 -10.18
CA ALA A 446 -10.40 -10.69 -11.33
C ALA A 446 -11.18 -9.39 -11.14
N ILE A 447 -10.59 -8.24 -11.49
CA ILE A 447 -11.32 -6.99 -11.57
C ILE A 447 -11.55 -6.64 -13.04
N VAL A 448 -12.82 -6.44 -13.39
CA VAL A 448 -13.26 -6.22 -14.79
C VAL A 448 -14.29 -5.10 -14.84
N PRO A 449 -14.54 -4.47 -16.02
CA PRO A 449 -15.66 -3.57 -16.20
C PRO A 449 -17.00 -4.20 -15.80
N MET A 450 -17.86 -3.44 -15.14
CA MET A 450 -19.20 -3.92 -14.70
C MET A 450 -20.04 -4.47 -15.87
N GLN A 451 -19.82 -3.99 -17.07
CA GLN A 451 -20.50 -4.51 -18.28
C GLN A 451 -20.24 -6.01 -18.52
N CYS A 452 -19.11 -6.55 -18.04
CA CYS A 452 -18.84 -8.00 -18.06
C CYS A 452 -19.83 -8.80 -17.21
N ALA A 453 -20.32 -8.21 -16.13
CA ALA A 453 -21.33 -8.79 -15.24
C ALA A 453 -22.76 -8.65 -15.79
N LEU A 454 -23.05 -7.53 -16.44
CA LEU A 454 -24.42 -7.18 -16.85
C LEU A 454 -24.85 -7.77 -18.19
N ALA A 455 -23.92 -8.22 -19.04
CA ALA A 455 -24.24 -8.64 -20.40
C ALA A 455 -25.15 -9.89 -20.43
N GLN A 456 -26.27 -9.78 -21.15
CA GLN A 456 -27.26 -10.85 -21.37
C GLN A 456 -27.31 -11.34 -22.83
N LYS A 457 -26.40 -10.84 -23.68
CA LYS A 457 -26.27 -11.23 -25.10
C LYS A 457 -24.86 -10.96 -25.63
N GLY A 458 -24.56 -11.51 -26.78
CA GLY A 458 -23.28 -11.31 -27.46
C GLY A 458 -22.14 -12.15 -26.88
N LYS A 459 -20.90 -11.80 -27.22
CA LYS A 459 -19.70 -12.59 -26.88
C LYS A 459 -19.54 -12.75 -25.36
N ILE A 460 -19.74 -11.69 -24.58
CA ILE A 460 -19.62 -11.73 -23.11
C ILE A 460 -20.63 -12.72 -22.51
N TYR A 461 -21.87 -12.74 -23.00
CA TYR A 461 -22.87 -13.73 -22.56
C TYR A 461 -22.46 -15.17 -22.84
N GLU A 462 -21.90 -15.46 -24.03
CA GLU A 462 -21.38 -16.80 -24.34
C GLU A 462 -20.19 -17.17 -23.42
N LEU A 463 -19.33 -16.23 -23.09
CA LEU A 463 -18.27 -16.43 -22.10
C LEU A 463 -18.86 -16.73 -20.71
N LYS A 464 -19.91 -16.03 -20.25
CA LYS A 464 -20.61 -16.33 -18.99
C LYS A 464 -21.11 -17.77 -18.93
N LYS A 465 -21.71 -18.27 -20.02
CA LYS A 465 -22.11 -19.70 -20.13
C LYS A 465 -20.91 -20.63 -20.00
N GLN A 466 -19.81 -20.31 -20.70
CA GLN A 466 -18.60 -21.10 -20.64
C GLN A 466 -18.01 -21.12 -19.23
N PHE A 467 -17.99 -19.99 -18.51
CA PHE A 467 -17.57 -19.93 -17.12
C PHE A 467 -18.37 -20.89 -16.24
N LEU A 468 -19.69 -20.78 -16.24
CA LEU A 468 -20.54 -21.62 -15.39
C LEU A 468 -20.47 -23.11 -15.74
N SER A 469 -20.19 -23.44 -17.01
CA SER A 469 -20.03 -24.83 -17.44
C SER A 469 -18.71 -25.48 -16.99
N LYS A 470 -17.67 -24.70 -16.74
CA LYS A 470 -16.31 -25.17 -16.41
C LYS A 470 -15.86 -24.80 -15.00
N HIS A 471 -16.32 -23.69 -14.46
CA HIS A 471 -15.88 -23.07 -13.23
C HIS A 471 -17.05 -22.65 -12.36
N SER A 472 -16.84 -22.46 -11.06
CA SER A 472 -17.87 -21.96 -10.15
C SER A 472 -17.72 -20.48 -9.90
N LEU A 473 -18.76 -19.69 -10.13
CA LEU A 473 -18.86 -18.29 -9.70
C LEU A 473 -19.13 -18.22 -8.20
N GLU A 474 -18.18 -17.75 -7.44
CA GLU A 474 -18.27 -17.66 -5.98
C GLU A 474 -18.87 -16.33 -5.52
N ALA A 475 -18.42 -15.24 -6.12
CA ALA A 475 -18.91 -13.91 -5.78
C ALA A 475 -18.70 -12.91 -6.90
N VAL A 476 -19.53 -11.83 -6.85
CA VAL A 476 -19.29 -10.60 -7.61
C VAL A 476 -19.47 -9.40 -6.68
N LEU A 477 -18.45 -8.54 -6.64
CA LEU A 477 -18.40 -7.39 -5.76
C LEU A 477 -18.42 -6.11 -6.59
N SER A 478 -19.48 -5.30 -6.46
CA SER A 478 -19.58 -4.01 -7.14
C SER A 478 -18.63 -3.01 -6.47
N MET A 479 -17.67 -2.48 -7.22
CA MET A 479 -16.59 -1.63 -6.70
C MET A 479 -16.93 -0.13 -6.80
N PRO A 480 -16.19 0.76 -6.10
CA PRO A 480 -16.39 2.21 -6.17
C PRO A 480 -16.32 2.74 -7.61
N ASN A 481 -17.20 3.67 -7.95
CA ASN A 481 -17.33 4.17 -9.33
C ASN A 481 -16.07 4.89 -9.86
N GLU A 482 -15.31 5.53 -8.98
CA GLU A 482 -14.11 6.28 -9.34
C GLU A 482 -12.81 5.53 -8.98
N LEU A 483 -12.85 4.19 -8.89
CA LEU A 483 -11.72 3.38 -8.41
C LEU A 483 -10.43 3.66 -9.20
N PHE A 484 -10.53 3.77 -10.52
CA PHE A 484 -9.40 3.96 -11.43
C PHE A 484 -9.19 5.42 -11.89
N ILE A 485 -9.81 6.39 -11.22
CA ILE A 485 -9.67 7.80 -11.60
C ILE A 485 -8.22 8.31 -11.57
N ASN A 486 -7.39 7.68 -10.75
CA ASN A 486 -5.96 7.99 -10.69
C ASN A 486 -5.22 7.60 -11.99
N SER A 487 -5.75 6.63 -12.73
CA SER A 487 -5.28 6.21 -14.06
C SER A 487 -6.06 6.87 -15.21
N ASP A 488 -6.83 7.93 -14.94
CA ASP A 488 -7.72 8.64 -15.90
C ASP A 488 -8.76 7.73 -16.57
N VAL A 489 -9.18 6.65 -15.89
CA VAL A 489 -10.16 5.69 -16.37
C VAL A 489 -11.45 5.80 -15.56
N GLY A 490 -12.52 6.22 -16.23
CA GLY A 490 -13.86 6.39 -15.64
C GLY A 490 -14.77 5.17 -15.76
N VAL A 491 -14.22 3.96 -15.67
CA VAL A 491 -14.99 2.71 -15.81
C VAL A 491 -15.48 2.25 -14.44
N VAL A 492 -16.78 1.94 -14.36
CA VAL A 492 -17.36 1.23 -13.21
C VAL A 492 -16.95 -0.22 -13.30
N SER A 493 -16.36 -0.75 -12.24
CA SER A 493 -15.80 -2.10 -12.20
C SER A 493 -16.47 -3.00 -11.16
N CYS A 494 -16.28 -4.29 -11.33
CA CYS A 494 -16.61 -5.31 -10.33
C CYS A 494 -15.44 -6.29 -10.16
N VAL A 495 -15.34 -6.88 -8.97
CA VAL A 495 -14.45 -8.00 -8.71
C VAL A 495 -15.26 -9.28 -8.85
N MET A 496 -14.79 -10.21 -9.67
CA MET A 496 -15.36 -11.54 -9.83
C MET A 496 -14.43 -12.58 -9.19
N ILE A 497 -15.02 -13.51 -8.44
CA ILE A 497 -14.29 -14.59 -7.77
C ILE A 497 -14.80 -15.92 -8.28
N PHE A 498 -13.89 -16.77 -8.75
CA PHE A 498 -14.21 -18.08 -9.29
C PHE A 498 -13.39 -19.19 -8.61
N THR A 499 -13.99 -20.39 -8.55
CA THR A 499 -13.26 -21.64 -8.30
C THR A 499 -13.00 -22.36 -9.63
N ALA A 500 -11.73 -22.64 -9.92
CA ALA A 500 -11.30 -23.23 -11.17
C ALA A 500 -11.70 -24.71 -11.31
N HIS A 501 -12.05 -25.10 -12.53
CA HIS A 501 -12.31 -26.49 -12.96
C HIS A 501 -13.37 -27.23 -12.13
N LYS A 502 -14.32 -26.50 -11.58
CA LYS A 502 -15.52 -27.04 -10.92
C LYS A 502 -16.75 -26.36 -11.53
N PRO A 503 -17.53 -27.06 -12.36
CA PRO A 503 -18.76 -26.50 -12.91
C PRO A 503 -19.65 -25.90 -11.83
N HIS A 504 -20.31 -24.80 -12.15
CA HIS A 504 -21.18 -24.12 -11.21
C HIS A 504 -22.45 -24.96 -10.94
N PRO A 505 -22.68 -25.42 -9.69
CA PRO A 505 -23.88 -26.20 -9.39
C PRO A 505 -25.16 -25.36 -9.54
N SER A 506 -26.21 -25.93 -10.15
CA SER A 506 -27.43 -25.21 -10.47
C SER A 506 -28.20 -24.63 -9.27
N LEU A 507 -27.96 -25.16 -8.07
CA LEU A 507 -28.57 -24.69 -6.81
C LEU A 507 -27.60 -23.91 -5.94
N LYS A 508 -26.39 -23.63 -6.43
CA LYS A 508 -25.41 -22.88 -5.67
C LYS A 508 -25.74 -21.39 -5.71
N GLU A 509 -25.80 -20.79 -4.54
CA GLU A 509 -25.90 -19.34 -4.42
C GLU A 509 -24.52 -18.69 -4.64
N THR A 510 -24.51 -17.62 -5.43
CA THR A 510 -23.40 -16.71 -5.62
C THR A 510 -23.58 -15.52 -4.66
N TYR A 511 -22.49 -15.09 -4.02
CA TYR A 511 -22.51 -13.90 -3.16
C TYR A 511 -22.35 -12.64 -4.01
N PHE A 512 -23.19 -11.65 -3.77
CA PHE A 512 -23.12 -10.32 -4.38
C PHE A 512 -22.91 -9.27 -3.31
N GLY A 513 -21.79 -8.54 -3.39
CA GLY A 513 -21.47 -7.45 -2.47
C GLY A 513 -21.58 -6.08 -3.11
N TYR A 514 -22.20 -5.12 -2.43
CA TYR A 514 -22.29 -3.72 -2.86
C TYR A 514 -21.22 -2.90 -2.17
N TYR A 515 -19.98 -2.97 -2.69
CA TYR A 515 -18.78 -2.43 -2.07
C TYR A 515 -18.38 -1.08 -2.69
N LYS A 516 -19.33 -0.13 -2.70
CA LYS A 516 -19.21 1.17 -3.37
C LYS A 516 -18.43 2.23 -2.57
N ASP A 517 -18.33 2.08 -1.26
CA ASP A 517 -17.60 3.02 -0.40
C ASP A 517 -16.38 2.32 0.23
N ASP A 518 -15.20 2.64 -0.24
CA ASP A 518 -13.92 2.18 0.29
C ASP A 518 -13.25 3.19 1.25
N GLY A 519 -13.95 4.29 1.59
CA GLY A 519 -13.42 5.34 2.45
C GLY A 519 -12.45 6.32 1.77
N PHE A 520 -12.04 6.04 0.53
CA PHE A 520 -11.15 6.92 -0.22
C PHE A 520 -11.91 8.09 -0.82
N VAL A 521 -11.40 9.29 -0.63
CA VAL A 521 -12.00 10.51 -1.16
C VAL A 521 -11.08 11.21 -2.17
N LYS A 522 -11.68 11.76 -3.22
CA LYS A 522 -10.97 12.53 -4.24
C LYS A 522 -10.49 13.86 -3.65
N ARG A 523 -9.21 14.16 -3.80
CA ARG A 523 -8.59 15.42 -3.42
C ARG A 523 -7.91 16.08 -4.62
N LYS A 524 -8.06 17.40 -4.72
CA LYS A 524 -7.43 18.17 -5.81
C LYS A 524 -5.94 17.88 -5.85
N ASN A 525 -5.43 17.51 -7.00
CA ASN A 525 -4.02 17.16 -7.28
C ASN A 525 -3.45 15.96 -6.48
N LYS A 526 -4.29 15.22 -5.71
CA LYS A 526 -3.84 14.05 -4.93
C LYS A 526 -4.53 12.75 -5.34
N GLY A 527 -5.53 12.83 -6.24
CA GLY A 527 -6.35 11.68 -6.59
C GLY A 527 -7.23 11.19 -5.43
N ARG A 528 -7.54 9.89 -5.42
CA ARG A 528 -8.27 9.25 -4.32
C ARG A 528 -7.29 8.78 -3.25
N ILE A 529 -7.52 9.20 -2.02
CA ILE A 529 -6.69 8.84 -0.85
C ILE A 529 -7.58 8.61 0.37
N ASP A 530 -7.18 7.71 1.27
CA ASP A 530 -7.84 7.47 2.55
C ASP A 530 -7.43 8.55 3.58
N VAL A 531 -8.06 9.71 3.48
CA VAL A 531 -7.78 10.86 4.35
C VAL A 531 -8.18 10.60 5.80
N PHE A 532 -9.21 9.78 6.01
CA PHE A 532 -9.82 9.56 7.32
C PHE A 532 -9.38 8.25 7.99
N GLY A 533 -8.52 7.47 7.33
CA GLY A 533 -8.06 6.17 7.84
C GLY A 533 -9.20 5.14 8.01
N LYS A 534 -10.19 5.17 7.11
CA LYS A 534 -11.37 4.31 7.20
C LYS A 534 -11.20 2.96 6.53
N TRP A 535 -10.22 2.83 5.64
CA TRP A 535 -10.08 1.67 4.78
C TRP A 535 -10.01 0.34 5.56
N GLU A 536 -9.18 0.24 6.58
CA GLU A 536 -9.02 -1.02 7.31
C GLU A 536 -10.35 -1.51 7.91
N THR A 537 -11.12 -0.62 8.55
CA THR A 537 -12.43 -0.97 9.12
C THR A 537 -13.45 -1.37 8.03
N ILE A 538 -13.43 -0.68 6.89
CA ILE A 538 -14.31 -0.99 5.75
C ILE A 538 -13.92 -2.34 5.15
N LYS A 539 -12.64 -2.59 4.93
CA LYS A 539 -12.09 -3.84 4.42
C LYS A 539 -12.49 -5.03 5.32
N GLU A 540 -12.32 -4.88 6.63
CA GLU A 540 -12.73 -5.91 7.60
C GLU A 540 -14.22 -6.25 7.47
N LYS A 541 -15.08 -5.23 7.38
CA LYS A 541 -16.52 -5.42 7.17
C LYS A 541 -16.82 -6.14 5.86
N TRP A 542 -16.14 -5.78 4.77
CA TRP A 542 -16.30 -6.42 3.47
C TRP A 542 -15.91 -7.89 3.50
N LEU A 543 -14.75 -8.18 4.09
CA LEU A 543 -14.22 -9.55 4.23
C LEU A 543 -15.10 -10.41 5.13
N GLU A 544 -15.52 -9.89 6.29
CA GLU A 544 -16.43 -10.60 7.20
C GLU A 544 -17.74 -10.99 6.49
N SER A 545 -18.34 -10.05 5.76
CA SER A 545 -19.57 -10.31 5.02
C SER A 545 -19.39 -11.35 3.90
N PHE A 546 -18.30 -11.24 3.13
CA PHE A 546 -17.97 -12.19 2.06
C PHE A 546 -17.68 -13.60 2.59
N ILE A 547 -16.79 -13.72 3.57
CA ILE A 547 -16.35 -15.02 4.12
C ILE A 547 -17.53 -15.76 4.76
N ASN A 548 -18.36 -15.04 5.49
CA ASN A 548 -19.52 -15.62 6.18
C ASN A 548 -20.80 -15.68 5.30
N ARG A 549 -20.73 -15.28 4.02
CA ARG A 549 -21.87 -15.21 3.10
C ARG A 549 -23.06 -14.46 3.71
N LYS A 550 -22.80 -13.40 4.48
CA LYS A 550 -23.80 -12.67 5.25
C LYS A 550 -24.57 -11.72 4.32
N ALA A 551 -25.85 -11.98 4.14
CA ALA A 551 -26.76 -11.05 3.43
C ALA A 551 -27.14 -9.87 4.34
N GLY A 552 -27.30 -8.68 3.74
CA GLY A 552 -27.71 -7.46 4.42
C GLY A 552 -28.30 -6.45 3.46
N ALA A 553 -29.44 -5.84 3.83
CA ALA A 553 -30.08 -4.81 3.01
C ALA A 553 -29.11 -3.65 2.71
N GLY A 554 -29.10 -3.18 1.46
CA GLY A 554 -28.19 -2.12 1.00
C GLY A 554 -26.71 -2.49 0.95
N PHE A 555 -26.34 -3.76 1.22
CA PHE A 555 -24.94 -4.15 1.33
C PHE A 555 -24.58 -5.45 0.59
N SER A 556 -25.38 -6.50 0.72
CA SER A 556 -25.04 -7.80 0.13
C SER A 556 -26.25 -8.73 0.02
N VAL A 557 -26.18 -9.68 -0.92
CA VAL A 557 -27.22 -10.70 -1.13
C VAL A 557 -26.60 -11.99 -1.66
N ASN A 558 -27.20 -13.15 -1.34
CA ASN A 558 -26.90 -14.42 -1.97
C ASN A 558 -28.01 -14.78 -2.95
N LYS A 559 -27.66 -15.20 -4.18
CA LYS A 559 -28.61 -15.49 -5.24
C LYS A 559 -28.12 -16.63 -6.12
N ILE A 560 -29.01 -17.54 -6.46
CA ILE A 560 -28.79 -18.50 -7.54
C ILE A 560 -28.89 -17.75 -8.86
N VAL A 561 -27.87 -17.88 -9.70
CA VAL A 561 -27.79 -17.18 -10.99
C VAL A 561 -27.39 -18.12 -12.13
N THR A 562 -27.82 -17.74 -13.33
CA THR A 562 -27.44 -18.34 -14.61
C THR A 562 -26.64 -17.33 -15.44
N ALA A 563 -26.23 -17.69 -16.63
CA ALA A 563 -25.56 -16.76 -17.55
C ALA A 563 -26.52 -15.65 -18.07
N GLU A 564 -27.83 -15.87 -17.99
CA GLU A 564 -28.86 -14.93 -18.46
C GLU A 564 -29.13 -13.81 -17.45
N ASP A 565 -28.72 -14.04 -16.21
CA ASP A 565 -28.88 -13.09 -15.12
C ASP A 565 -27.80 -12.01 -15.11
N GLU A 566 -28.09 -10.86 -14.53
CA GLU A 566 -27.10 -9.84 -14.20
C GLU A 566 -26.32 -10.28 -12.97
N TRP A 567 -24.98 -10.28 -13.07
CA TRP A 567 -24.11 -10.70 -11.97
C TRP A 567 -23.68 -9.50 -11.13
N CYS A 568 -24.63 -8.81 -10.49
CA CYS A 568 -24.32 -7.66 -9.65
C CYS A 568 -25.25 -7.57 -8.44
N ALA A 569 -24.80 -6.92 -7.38
CA ALA A 569 -25.58 -6.74 -6.15
C ALA A 569 -26.82 -5.86 -6.41
N GLU A 570 -26.67 -4.85 -7.25
CA GLU A 570 -27.71 -3.85 -7.57
C GLU A 570 -28.98 -4.46 -8.14
N ALA A 571 -28.88 -5.63 -8.81
CA ALA A 571 -30.03 -6.32 -9.39
C ALA A 571 -30.91 -7.04 -8.33
N TYR A 572 -30.36 -7.36 -7.17
CA TYR A 572 -31.01 -8.28 -6.23
C TYR A 572 -31.06 -7.80 -4.79
N MET A 573 -30.23 -6.85 -4.37
CA MET A 573 -30.19 -6.41 -2.98
C MET A 573 -31.43 -5.61 -2.62
N GLU A 574 -31.92 -5.81 -1.41
CA GLU A 574 -32.98 -5.00 -0.83
C GLU A 574 -32.43 -3.61 -0.45
N THR A 575 -33.25 -2.58 -0.63
CA THR A 575 -32.90 -1.23 -0.20
C THR A 575 -32.96 -1.14 1.33
N ASP A 576 -31.91 -0.62 1.94
CA ASP A 576 -31.92 -0.33 3.36
C ASP A 576 -32.60 1.01 3.64
N TYR A 577 -33.81 0.93 4.16
CA TYR A 577 -34.59 2.12 4.54
C TYR A 577 -34.32 2.59 5.97
N ASN A 578 -33.58 1.83 6.79
CA ASN A 578 -33.39 2.14 8.21
C ASN A 578 -32.54 3.38 8.46
N HIS A 579 -31.73 3.77 7.47
CA HIS A 579 -30.84 4.93 7.54
C HIS A 579 -31.40 6.17 6.85
N LEU A 580 -32.61 6.08 6.23
CA LEU A 580 -33.24 7.22 5.57
C LEU A 580 -34.01 8.08 6.60
N SER A 581 -33.62 9.33 6.68
CA SER A 581 -34.31 10.33 7.48
C SER A 581 -35.40 11.07 6.66
N ILE A 582 -36.35 11.71 7.33
CA ILE A 582 -37.30 12.61 6.69
C ILE A 582 -36.60 13.70 5.89
N GLU A 583 -35.43 14.15 6.38
CA GLU A 583 -34.63 15.18 5.74
C GLU A 583 -34.03 14.69 4.40
N ASP A 584 -33.65 13.42 4.29
CA ASP A 584 -33.17 12.82 3.03
C ASP A 584 -34.28 12.82 1.97
N PHE A 585 -35.47 12.41 2.33
CA PHE A 585 -36.63 12.48 1.43
C PHE A 585 -36.96 13.91 1.00
N GLN A 586 -36.95 14.85 1.94
CA GLN A 586 -37.18 16.27 1.64
C GLN A 586 -36.14 16.84 0.69
N ASN A 587 -34.86 16.45 0.86
CA ASN A 587 -33.76 16.91 0.01
C ASN A 587 -33.89 16.32 -1.42
N GLU A 588 -34.28 15.06 -1.56
CA GLU A 588 -34.53 14.47 -2.88
C GLU A 588 -35.74 15.11 -3.58
N ILE A 589 -36.82 15.40 -2.85
CA ILE A 589 -37.94 16.15 -3.40
C ILE A 589 -37.53 17.54 -3.87
N LYS A 590 -36.70 18.26 -3.06
CA LYS A 590 -36.17 19.57 -3.45
C LYS A 590 -35.32 19.50 -4.73
N LYS A 591 -34.45 18.49 -4.85
CA LYS A 591 -33.62 18.26 -6.04
C LYS A 591 -34.50 17.98 -7.27
N TYR A 592 -35.50 17.13 -7.12
CA TYR A 592 -36.43 16.80 -8.20
C TYR A 592 -37.23 18.03 -8.67
N VAL A 593 -37.74 18.84 -7.73
CA VAL A 593 -38.45 20.10 -8.04
C VAL A 593 -37.51 21.10 -8.72
N ALA A 594 -36.28 21.23 -8.22
CA ALA A 594 -35.30 22.10 -8.84
C ALA A 594 -34.93 21.67 -10.26
N PHE A 595 -34.78 20.37 -10.50
CA PHE A 595 -34.58 19.80 -11.84
C PHE A 595 -35.75 20.09 -12.78
N GLY A 596 -36.99 19.94 -12.30
CA GLY A 596 -38.19 20.22 -13.08
C GLY A 596 -38.44 21.72 -13.39
N ILE A 597 -37.81 22.65 -12.59
CA ILE A 597 -37.86 24.08 -12.85
C ILE A 597 -36.77 24.52 -13.83
N LEU A 598 -35.65 23.81 -13.88
CA LEU A 598 -34.50 24.14 -14.72
C LEU A 598 -34.57 23.52 -16.13
N ASN A 599 -35.44 22.55 -16.34
CA ASN A 599 -35.76 21.92 -17.64
C ASN A 599 -37.20 22.18 -18.05
#